data_b0da810668882269c7ca6a65e1fa16e5
#
_entry.id   b0da810668882269c7ca6a65e1fa16e5
#
_cell.length_a   1.000
_cell.length_b   1.000
_cell.length_c   1.000
_cell.angle_alpha   90.00
_cell.angle_beta   90.00
_cell.angle_gamma   90.00
#
_symmetry.space_group_name_H-M   'P 1'
#
loop_
_entity.id
_entity.type
_entity.pdbx_description
1 polymer ?
#
loop_
_entity_poly.entity_id
_entity_poly.type
_entity_poly.pdbx_seq_one_letter_code
_entity_poly.pdbx_strand_id
1 'polypeptide(L)'
;MSRAFSQEAIAPSLFEECVDLATRAPSAGKTQGWSLLVLAENETSQYWDIALSAEKREGFAFPSLLNAPLIALVLADPHAYLSRYSEPDKASTGLGESVEQWPAPYWTIDASFATMTLLLALEDRGVSSLFFAHAQEETLREFFGIPTHVQILGTIASGYAMSDQERKGRSASRARRVASSVIHRSRW
;
A
#
# COMPACT_ATOMS: atom_id res chain seq x y z
N MET A 1 12.78 -3.59 2.73
CA MET A 1 11.49 -4.25 3.08
C MET A 1 11.79 -5.42 3.99
N SER A 2 11.22 -5.45 5.18
CA SER A 2 11.40 -6.49 6.19
C SER A 2 10.24 -7.49 6.20
N ARG A 3 10.50 -8.73 6.62
CA ARG A 3 9.51 -9.80 6.82
C ARG A 3 9.55 -10.38 8.23
N ALA A 4 10.27 -9.71 9.11
CA ALA A 4 10.34 -10.08 10.52
C ALA A 4 10.22 -8.82 11.37
N PHE A 5 9.20 -8.76 12.20
CA PHE A 5 8.87 -7.62 13.03
C PHE A 5 8.80 -8.02 14.50
N SER A 6 9.17 -7.09 15.39
CA SER A 6 8.83 -7.17 16.79
C SER A 6 7.34 -6.83 16.99
N GLN A 7 6.82 -7.12 18.16
CA GLN A 7 5.45 -6.74 18.56
C GLN A 7 5.40 -5.34 19.18
N GLU A 8 6.50 -4.60 19.17
CA GLU A 8 6.56 -3.23 19.68
C GLU A 8 5.65 -2.32 18.86
N ALA A 9 4.73 -1.64 19.52
CA ALA A 9 3.75 -0.76 18.87
C ALA A 9 4.45 0.46 18.24
N ILE A 10 3.97 0.85 17.06
CA ILE A 10 4.35 2.11 16.42
C ILE A 10 3.53 3.22 17.08
N ALA A 11 4.19 4.29 17.54
CA ALA A 11 3.47 5.44 18.07
C ALA A 11 2.49 6.00 17.03
N PRO A 12 1.20 6.18 17.34
CA PRO A 12 0.21 6.67 16.38
C PRO A 12 0.61 7.99 15.72
N SER A 13 1.17 8.92 16.50
CA SER A 13 1.63 10.22 16.00
C SER A 13 2.76 10.09 14.96
N LEU A 14 3.70 9.14 15.15
CA LEU A 14 4.74 8.88 14.16
C LEU A 14 4.15 8.36 12.84
N PHE A 15 3.19 7.46 12.91
CA PHE A 15 2.53 6.94 11.72
C PHE A 15 1.75 8.03 11.00
N GLU A 16 0.97 8.84 11.73
CA GLU A 16 0.21 9.97 11.20
C GLU A 16 1.12 11.01 10.50
N GLU A 17 2.27 11.36 11.10
CA GLU A 17 3.25 12.26 10.47
C GLU A 17 3.78 11.68 9.14
N CYS A 18 4.00 10.37 9.06
CA CYS A 18 4.42 9.72 7.83
C CYS A 18 3.30 9.72 6.76
N VAL A 19 2.05 9.54 7.19
CA VAL A 19 0.87 9.67 6.31
C VAL A 19 0.73 11.09 5.80
N ASP A 20 0.91 12.11 6.64
CA ASP A 20 0.90 13.51 6.23
C ASP A 20 1.95 13.82 5.16
N LEU A 21 3.14 13.22 5.26
CA LEU A 21 4.14 13.32 4.19
C LEU A 21 3.65 12.63 2.91
N ALA A 22 3.02 11.48 3.02
CA ALA A 22 2.49 10.72 1.87
C ALA A 22 1.37 11.50 1.14
N THR A 23 0.58 12.32 1.84
CA THR A 23 -0.45 13.18 1.19
C THR A 23 0.14 14.24 0.27
N ARG A 24 1.46 14.51 0.35
CA ARG A 24 2.17 15.44 -0.53
C ARG A 24 2.59 14.84 -1.86
N ALA A 25 2.40 13.53 -2.03
CA ALA A 25 2.65 12.86 -3.30
C ALA A 25 1.82 13.49 -4.43
N PRO A 26 2.36 13.55 -5.67
CA PRO A 26 1.61 14.10 -6.79
C PRO A 26 0.34 13.30 -7.07
N SER A 27 -0.72 13.99 -7.47
CA SER A 27 -1.99 13.38 -7.84
C SER A 27 -2.64 14.14 -8.98
N ALA A 28 -3.19 13.42 -9.95
CA ALA A 28 -3.87 13.99 -11.10
C ALA A 28 -5.04 14.88 -10.65
N GLY A 29 -5.00 16.14 -11.08
CA GLY A 29 -5.99 17.15 -10.66
C GLY A 29 -6.01 17.42 -9.16
N LYS A 30 -4.99 17.01 -8.40
CA LYS A 30 -4.95 17.03 -6.94
C LYS A 30 -6.13 16.27 -6.32
N THR A 31 -6.54 15.17 -6.95
CA THR A 31 -7.68 14.35 -6.52
C THR A 31 -7.44 13.68 -5.18
N GLN A 32 -6.23 13.12 -4.97
CA GLN A 32 -5.85 12.41 -3.75
C GLN A 32 -6.84 11.28 -3.39
N GLY A 33 -7.33 10.55 -4.40
CA GLY A 33 -8.33 9.49 -4.28
C GLY A 33 -7.73 8.17 -3.75
N TRP A 34 -6.99 8.24 -2.65
CA TRP A 34 -6.43 7.08 -1.97
C TRP A 34 -6.70 7.15 -0.46
N SER A 35 -6.71 6.01 0.17
CA SER A 35 -6.87 5.90 1.61
C SER A 35 -6.17 4.66 2.16
N LEU A 36 -6.04 4.60 3.47
CA LEU A 36 -5.54 3.45 4.21
C LEU A 36 -6.63 2.97 5.17
N LEU A 37 -6.91 1.68 5.13
CA LEU A 37 -7.61 1.03 6.23
C LEU A 37 -6.53 0.45 7.14
N VAL A 38 -6.40 1.00 8.33
CA VAL A 38 -5.31 0.69 9.27
C VAL A 38 -5.83 -0.16 10.40
N LEU A 39 -5.10 -1.23 10.69
CA LEU A 39 -5.31 -2.13 11.81
C LEU A 39 -4.05 -2.09 12.67
N ALA A 40 -4.20 -1.81 13.95
CA ALA A 40 -3.10 -1.69 14.88
C ALA A 40 -3.26 -2.65 16.06
N GLU A 41 -2.14 -3.05 16.64
CA GLU A 41 -2.09 -3.90 17.83
C GLU A 41 -2.95 -5.18 17.67
N ASN A 42 -3.95 -5.35 18.54
CA ASN A 42 -4.80 -6.54 18.53
C ASN A 42 -5.69 -6.67 17.27
N GLU A 43 -5.92 -5.58 16.54
CA GLU A 43 -6.75 -5.60 15.34
C GLU A 43 -6.04 -6.28 14.16
N THR A 44 -4.70 -6.34 14.16
CA THR A 44 -3.94 -7.00 13.09
C THR A 44 -4.28 -8.48 12.95
N SER A 45 -4.70 -9.13 14.04
CA SER A 45 -5.15 -10.52 14.01
C SER A 45 -6.35 -10.72 13.09
N GLN A 46 -7.27 -9.76 13.01
CA GLN A 46 -8.47 -9.81 12.15
C GLN A 46 -8.08 -9.94 10.67
N TYR A 47 -7.07 -9.18 10.24
CA TYR A 47 -6.54 -9.32 8.89
C TYR A 47 -5.93 -10.71 8.65
N TRP A 48 -5.08 -11.17 9.58
CA TRP A 48 -4.40 -12.44 9.41
C TRP A 48 -5.36 -13.64 9.46
N ASP A 49 -6.43 -13.57 10.23
CA ASP A 49 -7.46 -14.62 10.29
C ASP A 49 -8.17 -14.81 8.94
N ILE A 50 -8.31 -13.75 8.17
CA ILE A 50 -8.85 -13.78 6.81
C ILE A 50 -7.77 -14.16 5.79
N ALA A 51 -6.64 -13.45 5.79
CA ALA A 51 -5.62 -13.55 4.74
C ALA A 51 -4.82 -14.85 4.80
N LEU A 52 -4.68 -15.46 5.99
CA LEU A 52 -3.89 -16.65 6.21
C LEU A 52 -4.58 -17.57 7.23
N SER A 53 -5.26 -18.61 6.75
CA SER A 53 -5.96 -19.57 7.62
C SER A 53 -5.01 -20.24 8.62
N ALA A 54 -5.54 -20.66 9.76
CA ALA A 54 -4.76 -21.29 10.84
C ALA A 54 -3.87 -22.45 10.32
N GLU A 55 -4.41 -23.29 9.44
CA GLU A 55 -3.68 -24.41 8.83
C GLU A 55 -2.46 -23.95 8.02
N LYS A 56 -2.58 -22.82 7.30
CA LYS A 56 -1.50 -22.26 6.48
C LYS A 56 -0.44 -21.55 7.33
N ARG A 57 -0.77 -21.13 8.56
CA ARG A 57 0.18 -20.47 9.48
C ARG A 57 1.27 -21.42 9.96
N GLU A 58 0.96 -22.71 10.18
CA GLU A 58 1.91 -23.69 10.69
C GLU A 58 3.11 -23.89 9.76
N GLY A 59 2.91 -23.81 8.44
CA GLY A 59 3.96 -23.91 7.43
C GLY A 59 4.40 -22.57 6.81
N PHE A 60 3.98 -21.43 7.39
CA PHE A 60 4.23 -20.12 6.80
C PHE A 60 5.73 -19.76 6.81
N ALA A 61 6.25 -19.40 5.65
CA ALA A 61 7.69 -19.17 5.46
C ALA A 61 8.24 -18.00 6.29
N PHE A 62 7.39 -17.06 6.71
CA PHE A 62 7.77 -15.83 7.40
C PHE A 62 6.94 -15.63 8.68
N PRO A 63 7.07 -16.52 9.70
CA PRO A 63 6.20 -16.47 10.88
C PRO A 63 6.29 -15.13 11.62
N SER A 64 7.46 -14.50 11.69
CA SER A 64 7.65 -13.20 12.34
C SER A 64 7.04 -12.01 11.58
N LEU A 65 6.54 -12.21 10.36
CA LEU A 65 5.71 -11.22 9.66
C LEU A 65 4.36 -11.02 10.37
N LEU A 66 3.82 -12.08 10.98
CA LEU A 66 2.55 -12.05 11.68
C LEU A 66 2.60 -11.22 12.97
N ASN A 67 3.80 -10.88 13.44
CA ASN A 67 4.01 -10.01 14.60
C ASN A 67 3.95 -8.52 14.26
N ALA A 68 3.83 -8.14 12.99
CA ALA A 68 3.77 -6.73 12.60
C ALA A 68 2.68 -5.99 13.41
N PRO A 69 3.04 -4.95 14.18
CA PRO A 69 2.09 -4.24 15.04
C PRO A 69 1.12 -3.36 14.26
N LEU A 70 1.34 -3.18 12.97
CA LEU A 70 0.46 -2.41 12.09
C LEU A 70 0.31 -3.09 10.74
N ILE A 71 -0.95 -3.23 10.32
CA ILE A 71 -1.34 -3.65 8.96
C ILE A 71 -2.17 -2.51 8.36
N ALA A 72 -1.89 -2.16 7.10
CA ALA A 72 -2.69 -1.20 6.37
C ALA A 72 -3.04 -1.74 4.97
N LEU A 73 -4.34 -1.75 4.64
CA LEU A 73 -4.78 -1.97 3.27
C LEU A 73 -4.69 -0.65 2.50
N VAL A 74 -4.00 -0.66 1.39
CA VAL A 74 -3.90 0.50 0.48
C VAL A 74 -5.08 0.48 -0.47
N LEU A 75 -5.88 1.52 -0.41
CA LEU A 75 -7.13 1.66 -1.15
C LEU A 75 -7.03 2.79 -2.17
N ALA A 76 -7.60 2.58 -3.35
CA ALA A 76 -7.72 3.59 -4.40
C ALA A 76 -9.17 3.72 -4.86
N ASP A 77 -9.68 4.94 -4.95
CA ASP A 77 -11.05 5.24 -5.32
C ASP A 77 -11.13 5.88 -6.72
N PRO A 78 -11.49 5.11 -7.78
CA PRO A 78 -11.70 5.67 -9.11
C PRO A 78 -12.80 6.73 -9.15
N HIS A 79 -13.86 6.63 -8.32
CA HIS A 79 -14.97 7.56 -8.32
C HIS A 79 -14.56 8.97 -7.85
N ALA A 80 -13.56 9.07 -6.97
CA ALA A 80 -12.99 10.35 -6.59
C ALA A 80 -12.42 11.11 -7.81
N TYR A 81 -11.83 10.37 -8.78
CA TYR A 81 -11.30 10.94 -10.01
C TYR A 81 -12.41 11.37 -10.98
N LEU A 82 -13.46 10.57 -11.12
CA LEU A 82 -14.63 10.97 -11.93
C LEU A 82 -15.27 12.22 -11.35
N SER A 83 -15.47 12.27 -10.05
CA SER A 83 -16.03 13.44 -9.36
C SER A 83 -15.18 14.70 -9.58
N ARG A 84 -13.86 14.61 -9.34
CA ARG A 84 -12.92 15.73 -9.52
C ARG A 84 -12.89 16.25 -10.95
N TYR A 85 -12.92 15.35 -11.92
CA TYR A 85 -12.83 15.71 -13.34
C TYR A 85 -14.18 16.11 -13.96
N SER A 86 -15.27 16.00 -13.21
CA SER A 86 -16.56 16.59 -13.53
C SER A 86 -16.67 18.05 -13.07
N GLU A 87 -15.71 18.56 -12.26
CA GLU A 87 -15.71 19.96 -11.80
C GLU A 87 -15.44 20.93 -12.98
N PRO A 88 -15.92 22.19 -12.91
CA PRO A 88 -15.88 23.13 -14.03
C PRO A 88 -14.51 23.36 -14.66
N ASP A 89 -13.43 23.33 -13.86
CA ASP A 89 -12.04 23.51 -14.32
C ASP A 89 -11.47 22.28 -15.03
N LYS A 90 -12.15 21.13 -14.97
CA LYS A 90 -11.74 19.85 -15.54
C LYS A 90 -12.74 19.27 -16.55
N ALA A 91 -13.99 19.66 -16.49
CA ALA A 91 -15.06 19.08 -17.29
C ALA A 91 -14.77 19.03 -18.81
N SER A 92 -14.05 20.02 -19.35
CA SER A 92 -13.67 20.04 -20.76
C SER A 92 -12.75 18.90 -21.20
N THR A 93 -12.16 18.15 -20.25
CA THR A 93 -11.31 16.99 -20.56
C THR A 93 -12.12 15.74 -20.94
N GLY A 94 -13.39 15.64 -20.56
CA GLY A 94 -14.24 14.45 -20.68
C GLY A 94 -13.90 13.32 -19.70
N LEU A 95 -12.83 13.42 -18.92
CA LEU A 95 -12.35 12.35 -18.03
C LEU A 95 -13.27 12.10 -16.82
N GLY A 96 -14.21 13.01 -16.54
CA GLY A 96 -15.22 12.82 -15.51
C GLY A 96 -16.37 11.89 -15.92
N GLU A 97 -16.49 11.51 -17.19
CA GLU A 97 -17.64 10.74 -17.70
C GLU A 97 -17.55 9.26 -17.33
N SER A 98 -16.38 8.65 -17.47
CA SER A 98 -16.19 7.24 -17.11
C SER A 98 -14.71 6.88 -16.90
N VAL A 99 -14.46 5.76 -16.23
CA VAL A 99 -13.09 5.23 -16.00
C VAL A 99 -12.40 4.82 -17.29
N GLU A 100 -13.15 4.43 -18.32
CA GLU A 100 -12.63 3.99 -19.64
C GLU A 100 -12.03 5.14 -20.45
N GLN A 101 -12.41 6.39 -20.15
CA GLN A 101 -11.85 7.58 -20.80
C GLN A 101 -10.41 7.89 -20.34
N TRP A 102 -9.99 7.30 -19.24
CA TRP A 102 -8.65 7.55 -18.70
C TRP A 102 -7.58 6.76 -19.49
N PRO A 103 -6.49 7.42 -19.91
CA PRO A 103 -5.40 6.75 -20.66
C PRO A 103 -4.63 5.74 -19.81
N ALA A 104 -4.74 5.83 -18.50
CA ALA A 104 -4.17 4.93 -17.52
C ALA A 104 -4.94 5.04 -16.19
N PRO A 105 -4.89 4.04 -15.31
CA PRO A 105 -5.57 4.07 -14.02
C PRO A 105 -4.86 5.02 -13.04
N TYR A 106 -5.09 6.32 -13.16
CA TYR A 106 -4.40 7.33 -12.33
C TYR A 106 -4.68 7.18 -10.83
N TRP A 107 -5.85 6.65 -10.46
CA TRP A 107 -6.14 6.29 -9.06
C TRP A 107 -5.14 5.29 -8.49
N THR A 108 -4.71 4.30 -9.30
CA THR A 108 -3.68 3.33 -8.92
C THR A 108 -2.28 3.95 -8.92
N ILE A 109 -1.96 4.77 -9.93
CA ILE A 109 -0.67 5.44 -10.07
C ILE A 109 -0.43 6.36 -8.89
N ASP A 110 -1.38 7.24 -8.59
CA ASP A 110 -1.27 8.26 -7.54
C ASP A 110 -1.23 7.60 -6.14
N ALA A 111 -2.06 6.58 -5.90
CA ALA A 111 -2.01 5.80 -4.68
C ALA A 111 -0.66 5.08 -4.51
N SER A 112 -0.03 4.64 -5.62
CA SER A 112 1.31 4.04 -5.58
C SER A 112 2.38 5.06 -5.24
N PHE A 113 2.27 6.31 -5.72
CA PHE A 113 3.17 7.40 -5.31
C PHE A 113 3.04 7.71 -3.82
N ALA A 114 1.82 7.83 -3.32
CA ALA A 114 1.56 8.06 -1.90
C ALA A 114 2.09 6.88 -1.05
N THR A 115 1.83 5.65 -1.48
CA THR A 115 2.33 4.45 -0.82
C THR A 115 3.86 4.44 -0.75
N MET A 116 4.55 4.70 -1.86
CA MET A 116 6.01 4.71 -1.86
C MET A 116 6.57 5.82 -0.97
N THR A 117 5.94 7.00 -0.96
CA THR A 117 6.30 8.10 -0.06
C THR A 117 6.15 7.69 1.40
N LEU A 118 5.03 7.03 1.76
CA LEU A 118 4.80 6.50 3.11
C LEU A 118 5.88 5.49 3.51
N LEU A 119 6.20 4.52 2.65
CA LEU A 119 7.21 3.52 2.95
C LEU A 119 8.60 4.14 3.20
N LEU A 120 8.97 5.16 2.43
CA LEU A 120 10.23 5.88 2.62
C LEU A 120 10.22 6.72 3.90
N ALA A 121 9.09 7.38 4.22
CA ALA A 121 8.95 8.16 5.44
C ALA A 121 9.04 7.29 6.70
N LEU A 122 8.43 6.11 6.68
CA LEU A 122 8.52 5.13 7.77
C LEU A 122 9.96 4.64 7.96
N GLU A 123 10.63 4.27 6.86
CA GLU A 123 12.02 3.80 6.89
C GLU A 123 12.97 4.88 7.46
N ASP A 124 12.79 6.14 7.08
CA ASP A 124 13.55 7.29 7.60
C ASP A 124 13.37 7.47 9.12
N ARG A 125 12.23 7.06 9.66
CA ARG A 125 11.91 7.06 11.09
C ARG A 125 12.26 5.75 11.81
N GLY A 126 12.98 4.83 11.16
CA GLY A 126 13.39 3.54 11.73
C GLY A 126 12.27 2.49 11.77
N VAL A 127 11.13 2.75 11.13
CA VAL A 127 10.02 1.80 11.01
C VAL A 127 10.12 1.07 9.67
N SER A 128 10.44 -0.21 9.71
CA SER A 128 10.51 -1.03 8.53
C SER A 128 9.13 -1.46 8.04
N SER A 129 9.02 -1.71 6.73
CA SER A 129 7.76 -2.10 6.12
C SER A 129 7.93 -3.18 5.06
N LEU A 130 6.83 -3.90 4.81
CA LEU A 130 6.65 -4.80 3.68
C LEU A 130 5.36 -4.44 2.95
N PHE A 131 5.44 -4.13 1.64
CA PHE A 131 4.26 -4.08 0.77
C PHE A 131 4.11 -5.42 0.05
N PHE A 132 2.91 -6.01 0.10
CA PHE A 132 2.62 -7.31 -0.53
C PHE A 132 1.18 -7.39 -1.03
N ALA A 133 0.93 -8.35 -1.93
CA ALA A 133 -0.42 -8.59 -2.43
C ALA A 133 -1.33 -9.13 -1.31
N HIS A 134 -2.56 -8.65 -1.26
CA HIS A 134 -3.60 -9.20 -0.39
C HIS A 134 -4.10 -10.56 -0.90
N ALA A 135 -4.74 -11.31 -0.02
CA ALA A 135 -5.46 -12.54 -0.32
C ALA A 135 -6.91 -12.42 0.17
N GLN A 136 -7.81 -13.26 -0.36
CA GLN A 136 -9.22 -13.29 0.07
C GLN A 136 -9.93 -11.93 -0.04
N GLU A 137 -9.78 -11.28 -1.18
CA GLU A 137 -10.25 -9.91 -1.40
C GLU A 137 -11.73 -9.73 -1.05
N GLU A 138 -12.60 -10.63 -1.49
CA GLU A 138 -14.05 -10.56 -1.24
C GLU A 138 -14.35 -10.60 0.26
N THR A 139 -13.70 -11.51 1.00
CA THR A 139 -13.86 -11.64 2.45
C THR A 139 -13.32 -10.41 3.19
N LEU A 140 -12.19 -9.86 2.74
CA LEU A 140 -11.67 -8.60 3.30
C LEU A 140 -12.63 -7.45 3.08
N ARG A 141 -13.22 -7.34 1.88
CA ARG A 141 -14.20 -6.29 1.57
C ARG A 141 -15.43 -6.39 2.46
N GLU A 142 -15.99 -7.58 2.56
CA GLU A 142 -17.19 -7.83 3.36
C GLU A 142 -16.93 -7.53 4.83
N PHE A 143 -15.83 -8.07 5.38
CA PHE A 143 -15.51 -7.92 6.79
C PHE A 143 -15.22 -6.48 7.20
N PHE A 144 -14.46 -5.76 6.38
CA PHE A 144 -14.05 -4.38 6.68
C PHE A 144 -14.96 -3.31 6.06
N GLY A 145 -16.04 -3.69 5.39
CA GLY A 145 -16.99 -2.75 4.78
C GLY A 145 -16.40 -1.93 3.63
N ILE A 146 -15.44 -2.48 2.86
CA ILE A 146 -14.79 -1.76 1.75
C ILE A 146 -15.72 -1.76 0.54
N PRO A 147 -16.13 -0.57 0.03
CA PRO A 147 -17.03 -0.47 -1.12
C PRO A 147 -16.48 -1.17 -2.37
N THR A 148 -17.37 -1.75 -3.18
CA THR A 148 -16.98 -2.55 -4.36
C THR A 148 -16.24 -1.74 -5.43
N HIS A 149 -16.49 -0.43 -5.54
CA HIS A 149 -15.80 0.46 -6.47
C HIS A 149 -14.40 0.88 -6.02
N VAL A 150 -14.09 0.74 -4.74
CA VAL A 150 -12.76 1.04 -4.19
C VAL A 150 -11.83 -0.14 -4.43
N GLN A 151 -10.68 0.07 -5.05
CA GLN A 151 -9.68 -0.96 -5.31
C GLN A 151 -8.79 -1.19 -4.10
N ILE A 152 -8.53 -2.46 -3.76
CA ILE A 152 -7.49 -2.82 -2.79
C ILE A 152 -6.20 -3.07 -3.58
N LEU A 153 -5.20 -2.20 -3.44
CA LEU A 153 -3.95 -2.32 -4.21
C LEU A 153 -2.95 -3.28 -3.59
N GLY A 154 -3.04 -3.50 -2.30
CA GLY A 154 -2.16 -4.37 -1.54
C GLY A 154 -2.19 -4.06 -0.06
N THR A 155 -1.33 -4.76 0.66
CA THR A 155 -1.21 -4.66 2.11
C THR A 155 0.18 -4.18 2.50
N ILE A 156 0.24 -3.28 3.46
CA ILE A 156 1.48 -2.89 4.15
C ILE A 156 1.47 -3.55 5.53
N ALA A 157 2.55 -4.26 5.87
CA ALA A 157 2.87 -4.61 7.25
C ALA A 157 4.03 -3.74 7.70
N SER A 158 3.91 -3.09 8.86
CA SER A 158 4.93 -2.18 9.39
C SER A 158 5.23 -2.48 10.86
N GLY A 159 6.47 -2.24 11.24
CA GLY A 159 6.96 -2.46 12.60
C GLY A 159 8.48 -2.28 12.70
N TYR A 160 9.03 -2.54 13.87
CA TYR A 160 10.47 -2.54 14.09
C TYR A 160 11.05 -3.89 13.66
N ALA A 161 12.04 -3.85 12.75
CA ALA A 161 12.61 -5.04 12.15
C ALA A 161 13.42 -5.87 13.15
N MET A 162 13.24 -7.20 13.07
CA MET A 162 14.06 -8.19 13.80
C MET A 162 15.09 -8.80 12.83
N SER A 163 16.29 -8.21 12.75
CA SER A 163 17.33 -8.59 11.79
C SER A 163 17.82 -10.04 11.97
N ASP A 164 17.80 -10.55 13.19
CA ASP A 164 18.15 -11.93 13.55
C ASP A 164 17.15 -12.98 13.05
N GLN A 165 15.90 -12.58 12.79
CA GLN A 165 14.83 -13.45 12.29
C GLN A 165 14.51 -13.19 10.81
N GLU A 166 15.18 -12.23 10.17
CA GLU A 166 14.90 -11.85 8.78
C GLU A 166 15.26 -13.01 7.83
N ARG A 167 14.29 -13.37 7.01
CA ARG A 167 14.45 -14.38 5.96
C ARG A 167 14.41 -13.74 4.59
N LYS A 168 15.38 -14.06 3.75
CA LYS A 168 15.44 -13.55 2.37
C LYS A 168 14.27 -14.11 1.56
N GLY A 169 13.57 -13.23 0.86
CA GLY A 169 12.55 -13.64 -0.10
C GLY A 169 13.18 -14.36 -1.31
N ARG A 170 12.38 -15.17 -2.02
CA ARG A 170 12.83 -15.98 -3.17
C ARG A 170 13.55 -15.18 -4.28
N SER A 171 13.19 -13.92 -4.46
CA SER A 171 13.79 -13.03 -5.46
C SER A 171 14.96 -12.18 -4.95
N ALA A 172 15.42 -12.39 -3.72
CA ALA A 172 16.49 -11.58 -3.10
C ALA A 172 17.84 -11.68 -3.84
N SER A 173 18.09 -12.81 -4.53
CA SER A 173 19.29 -13.03 -5.33
C SER A 173 19.25 -12.41 -6.73
N ARG A 174 18.07 -11.92 -7.17
CA ARG A 174 17.93 -11.30 -8.49
C ARG A 174 18.64 -9.94 -8.51
N ALA A 175 19.56 -9.77 -9.47
CA ALA A 175 20.28 -8.51 -9.64
C ALA A 175 19.31 -7.35 -9.96
N ARG A 176 19.58 -6.18 -9.41
CA ARG A 176 18.87 -4.94 -9.78
C ARG A 176 19.37 -4.44 -11.12
N ARG A 177 18.47 -3.83 -11.89
CA ARG A 177 18.85 -3.13 -13.12
C ARG A 177 19.73 -1.93 -12.77
N VAL A 178 20.75 -1.69 -13.60
CA VAL A 178 21.61 -0.50 -13.51
C VAL A 178 20.93 0.68 -14.20
N ALA A 179 21.29 1.91 -13.81
CA ALA A 179 20.66 3.13 -14.35
C ALA A 179 20.74 3.20 -15.88
N SER A 180 21.87 2.81 -16.48
CA SER A 180 22.06 2.80 -17.94
C SER A 180 21.13 1.88 -18.70
N SER A 181 20.57 0.84 -18.03
CA SER A 181 19.58 -0.06 -18.65
C SER A 181 18.12 0.42 -18.47
N VAL A 182 17.94 1.54 -17.80
CA VAL A 182 16.61 2.14 -17.53
C VAL A 182 16.46 3.47 -18.23
N ILE A 183 17.58 4.21 -18.38
CA ILE A 183 17.60 5.55 -19.00
C ILE A 183 17.84 5.39 -20.49
N HIS A 184 16.86 5.79 -21.31
CA HIS A 184 16.98 5.92 -22.74
C HIS A 184 17.01 7.42 -23.10
N ARG A 185 17.96 7.85 -23.96
CA ARG A 185 18.13 9.26 -24.33
C ARG A 185 17.66 9.46 -25.77
N SER A 186 16.77 10.42 -25.98
CA SER A 186 16.23 10.85 -27.28
C SER A 186 15.34 9.81 -27.99
N ARG A 187 15.56 8.55 -27.84
CA ARG A 187 14.73 7.45 -28.37
C ARG A 187 14.88 6.19 -27.52
N TRP A 188 13.91 5.29 -27.63
CA TRP A 188 13.91 3.99 -26.98
C TRP A 188 14.99 3.08 -27.54
#